data_758dc1c5f6fed5c90beb0222007ae992
#
_entry.id   758dc1c5f6fed5c90beb0222007ae992
#
_cell.length_a   1.000
_cell.length_b   1.000
_cell.length_c   1.000
_cell.angle_alpha   90.00
_cell.angle_beta   90.00
_cell.angle_gamma   90.00
#
_symmetry.space_group_name_H-M   'P 1'
#
loop_
_entity.id
_entity.type
_entity.pdbx_description
1 polymer ?
#
loop_
_entity_poly.entity_id
_entity_poly.type
_entity_poly.pdbx_seq_one_letter_code
_entity_poly.pdbx_strand_id
1 'polypeptide(L)'
;TYYRTRLSDDEGNRISLYAASREELYEKVMEVEKQIENKTFRRSTPTVREYCEKWLLMKSANVRETTMIDYRSKVKNHIIKPLGDMKMGDVTADDIRLAIIPASKLSSSVFKSVNVLYKCIFHSALESKVIDKDPTIYLSPEGGGVPQKDRIPLTDEQVEKLLQATKGLPPYLFVMLGLYAGLRREEILALKWDSVYLDLDAPYLTVCRAWHTENNRPVILTELKTNAAKRSIPLPPRLLEALKEAKESSTSDYVIANKDGQPLTYT
;
A
#
# COMPACT_ATOMS: atom_id res chain seq x y z
N THR A 1 12.19 -14.13 -43.50
CA THR A 1 13.34 -14.93 -43.00
C THR A 1 14.23 -14.00 -42.22
N TYR A 2 14.60 -14.35 -40.98
CA TYR A 2 15.53 -13.56 -40.16
C TYR A 2 16.87 -14.31 -40.08
N TYR A 3 17.97 -13.56 -40.16
CA TYR A 3 19.31 -14.06 -39.88
C TYR A 3 19.59 -13.93 -38.41
N ARG A 4 20.27 -14.92 -37.82
CA ARG A 4 20.57 -14.95 -36.39
C ARG A 4 22.03 -15.36 -36.16
N THR A 5 22.68 -14.70 -35.23
CA THR A 5 23.97 -15.13 -34.69
C THR A 5 24.00 -15.04 -33.15
N ARG A 6 25.04 -15.59 -32.54
CA ARG A 6 25.26 -15.53 -31.09
C ARG A 6 26.69 -15.10 -30.82
N LEU A 7 26.84 -14.14 -29.92
CA LEU A 7 28.11 -13.73 -29.34
C LEU A 7 28.11 -14.06 -27.85
N SER A 8 29.28 -14.05 -27.24
CA SER A 8 29.43 -14.12 -25.78
C SER A 8 29.99 -12.79 -25.27
N ASP A 9 29.45 -12.27 -24.16
CA ASP A 9 30.04 -11.12 -23.47
C ASP A 9 31.25 -11.55 -22.62
N ASP A 10 31.93 -10.60 -21.99
CA ASP A 10 33.10 -10.84 -21.15
C ASP A 10 32.83 -11.73 -19.94
N GLU A 11 31.57 -11.86 -19.55
CA GLU A 11 31.12 -12.73 -18.46
C GLU A 11 30.68 -14.13 -18.92
N GLY A 12 30.81 -14.43 -20.25
CA GLY A 12 30.40 -15.69 -20.86
C GLY A 12 28.89 -15.82 -21.12
N ASN A 13 28.11 -14.75 -20.96
CA ASN A 13 26.70 -14.76 -21.25
C ASN A 13 26.45 -14.66 -22.76
N ARG A 14 25.45 -15.40 -23.26
CA ARG A 14 25.11 -15.43 -24.70
C ARG A 14 24.25 -14.24 -25.10
N ILE A 15 24.70 -13.52 -26.13
CA ILE A 15 23.96 -12.42 -26.79
C ILE A 15 23.44 -12.95 -28.10
N SER A 16 22.14 -12.87 -28.37
CA SER A 16 21.54 -13.28 -29.65
C SER A 16 21.21 -12.03 -30.46
N LEU A 17 21.76 -11.92 -31.66
CA LEU A 17 21.50 -10.83 -32.61
C LEU A 17 20.64 -11.34 -33.75
N TYR A 18 19.74 -10.50 -34.21
CA TYR A 18 18.78 -10.78 -35.27
C TYR A 18 18.77 -9.62 -36.27
N ALA A 19 18.68 -9.93 -37.56
CA ALA A 19 18.56 -8.94 -38.63
C ALA A 19 17.73 -9.46 -39.81
N ALA A 20 17.23 -8.55 -40.62
CA ALA A 20 16.47 -8.90 -41.81
C ALA A 20 17.38 -9.28 -42.99
N SER A 21 18.66 -8.80 -43.02
CA SER A 21 19.65 -9.18 -44.00
C SER A 21 20.97 -9.67 -43.36
N ARG A 22 21.85 -10.26 -44.15
CA ARG A 22 23.19 -10.69 -43.70
C ARG A 22 24.12 -9.51 -43.43
N GLU A 23 24.00 -8.49 -44.25
CA GLU A 23 24.78 -7.27 -44.16
C GLU A 23 24.46 -6.53 -42.84
N GLU A 24 23.15 -6.35 -42.56
CA GLU A 24 22.67 -5.76 -41.30
C GLU A 24 23.11 -6.58 -40.07
N LEU A 25 23.09 -7.91 -40.19
CA LEU A 25 23.55 -8.78 -39.11
C LEU A 25 25.05 -8.62 -38.85
N TYR A 26 25.85 -8.50 -39.92
CA TYR A 26 27.28 -8.32 -39.82
C TYR A 26 27.64 -6.97 -39.18
N GLU A 27 26.98 -5.89 -39.59
CA GLU A 27 27.14 -4.57 -38.96
C GLU A 27 26.83 -4.61 -37.47
N LYS A 28 25.70 -5.24 -37.09
CA LYS A 28 25.33 -5.41 -35.67
C LYS A 28 26.36 -6.24 -34.88
N VAL A 29 26.92 -7.27 -35.49
CA VAL A 29 27.96 -8.09 -34.86
C VAL A 29 29.20 -7.24 -34.59
N MET A 30 29.71 -6.52 -35.58
CA MET A 30 30.88 -5.67 -35.45
C MET A 30 30.71 -4.57 -34.41
N GLU A 31 29.53 -3.95 -34.37
CA GLU A 31 29.23 -2.93 -33.36
C GLU A 31 29.19 -3.51 -31.95
N VAL A 32 28.54 -4.64 -31.75
CA VAL A 32 28.44 -5.32 -30.43
C VAL A 32 29.84 -5.83 -30.00
N GLU A 33 30.61 -6.42 -30.86
CA GLU A 33 32.01 -6.85 -30.57
C GLU A 33 32.87 -5.68 -30.14
N LYS A 34 32.79 -4.55 -30.85
CA LYS A 34 33.48 -3.32 -30.47
C LYS A 34 33.02 -2.75 -29.11
N GLN A 35 31.73 -2.86 -28.81
CA GLN A 35 31.19 -2.47 -27.51
C GLN A 35 31.68 -3.39 -26.39
N ILE A 36 31.79 -4.69 -26.64
CA ILE A 36 32.32 -5.68 -25.68
C ILE A 36 33.80 -5.38 -25.43
N GLU A 37 34.64 -5.23 -26.48
CA GLU A 37 36.06 -4.90 -26.38
C GLU A 37 36.30 -3.62 -25.58
N ASN A 38 35.49 -2.59 -25.81
CA ASN A 38 35.60 -1.30 -25.11
C ASN A 38 34.89 -1.33 -23.71
N LYS A 39 34.36 -2.47 -23.28
CA LYS A 39 33.58 -2.61 -22.04
C LYS A 39 32.38 -1.65 -21.93
N THR A 40 31.82 -1.26 -23.06
CA THR A 40 30.65 -0.36 -23.16
C THR A 40 29.36 -1.10 -23.50
N PHE A 41 29.45 -2.40 -23.78
CA PHE A 41 28.30 -3.20 -24.12
C PHE A 41 27.31 -3.24 -22.93
N ARG A 42 26.07 -2.86 -23.19
CA ARG A 42 24.98 -2.96 -22.24
C ARG A 42 23.85 -3.79 -22.84
N ARG A 43 23.39 -4.79 -22.12
CA ARG A 43 22.20 -5.54 -22.52
C ARG A 43 21.00 -4.61 -22.64
N SER A 44 20.20 -4.81 -23.70
CA SER A 44 18.92 -4.12 -23.80
C SER A 44 18.00 -4.59 -22.65
N THR A 45 17.75 -3.70 -21.72
CA THR A 45 16.84 -3.94 -20.60
C THR A 45 15.43 -3.46 -20.94
N PRO A 46 14.36 -3.96 -20.29
CA PRO A 46 13.03 -3.41 -20.42
C PRO A 46 13.01 -1.95 -19.96
N THR A 47 12.00 -1.22 -20.36
CA THR A 47 11.74 0.10 -19.80
C THR A 47 11.32 0.00 -18.33
N VAL A 48 11.47 1.10 -17.58
CA VAL A 48 11.00 1.19 -16.19
C VAL A 48 9.50 0.90 -16.12
N ARG A 49 8.71 1.37 -17.09
CA ARG A 49 7.28 1.10 -17.21
C ARG A 49 7.00 -0.40 -17.31
N GLU A 50 7.60 -1.06 -18.30
CA GLU A 50 7.42 -2.50 -18.55
C GLU A 50 7.80 -3.33 -17.31
N TYR A 51 8.92 -2.96 -16.67
CA TYR A 51 9.35 -3.68 -15.47
C TYR A 51 8.45 -3.43 -14.27
N CYS A 52 7.99 -2.19 -14.04
CA CYS A 52 7.06 -1.86 -12.98
C CYS A 52 5.72 -2.60 -13.13
N GLU A 53 5.17 -2.71 -14.35
CA GLU A 53 3.95 -3.44 -14.62
C GLU A 53 4.12 -4.94 -14.31
N LYS A 54 5.22 -5.53 -14.75
CA LYS A 54 5.59 -6.91 -14.40
C LYS A 54 5.74 -7.11 -12.90
N TRP A 55 6.43 -6.18 -12.21
CA TRP A 55 6.63 -6.24 -10.76
C TRP A 55 5.31 -6.14 -9.99
N LEU A 56 4.42 -5.23 -10.39
CA LEU A 56 3.08 -5.11 -9.79
C LEU A 56 2.26 -6.38 -9.98
N LEU A 57 2.34 -7.03 -11.13
CA LEU A 57 1.68 -8.31 -11.38
C LEU A 57 2.22 -9.41 -10.45
N MET A 58 3.55 -9.52 -10.30
CA MET A 58 4.15 -10.50 -9.37
C MET A 58 3.75 -10.23 -7.91
N LYS A 59 3.68 -8.96 -7.50
CA LYS A 59 3.27 -8.59 -6.13
C LYS A 59 1.80 -8.84 -5.85
N SER A 60 0.92 -8.79 -6.84
CA SER A 60 -0.52 -9.02 -6.66
C SER A 60 -0.86 -10.43 -6.16
N ALA A 61 0.02 -11.41 -6.38
CA ALA A 61 -0.14 -12.77 -5.87
C ALA A 61 -0.02 -12.88 -4.34
N ASN A 62 0.71 -11.95 -3.70
CA ASN A 62 1.08 -12.06 -2.27
C ASN A 62 0.67 -10.85 -1.44
N VAL A 63 -0.03 -9.88 -2.04
CA VAL A 63 -0.37 -8.61 -1.39
C VAL A 63 -1.87 -8.37 -1.50
N ARG A 64 -2.50 -7.93 -0.40
CA ARG A 64 -3.94 -7.61 -0.38
C ARG A 64 -4.27 -6.51 -1.39
N GLU A 65 -5.46 -6.57 -1.99
CA GLU A 65 -5.89 -5.63 -3.03
C GLU A 65 -5.85 -4.16 -2.56
N THR A 66 -6.18 -3.89 -1.30
CA THR A 66 -6.07 -2.54 -0.72
C THR A 66 -4.64 -1.97 -0.77
N THR A 67 -3.64 -2.82 -0.52
CA THR A 67 -2.22 -2.44 -0.63
C THR A 67 -1.79 -2.33 -2.10
N MET A 68 -2.34 -3.19 -2.98
CA MET A 68 -2.07 -3.12 -4.42
C MET A 68 -2.60 -1.84 -5.06
N ILE A 69 -3.77 -1.35 -4.64
CA ILE A 69 -4.30 -0.05 -5.09
C ILE A 69 -3.32 1.09 -4.74
N ASP A 70 -2.81 1.10 -3.51
CA ASP A 70 -1.82 2.08 -3.06
C ASP A 70 -0.50 1.96 -3.85
N TYR A 71 0.00 0.73 -4.06
CA TYR A 71 1.21 0.48 -4.85
C TYR A 71 1.04 0.94 -6.30
N ARG A 72 -0.05 0.56 -6.98
CA ARG A 72 -0.33 1.00 -8.36
C ARG A 72 -0.37 2.52 -8.47
N SER A 73 -1.03 3.20 -7.54
CA SER A 73 -1.11 4.66 -7.52
C SER A 73 0.28 5.30 -7.35
N LYS A 74 1.06 4.86 -6.37
CA LYS A 74 2.39 5.42 -6.10
C LYS A 74 3.38 5.11 -7.22
N VAL A 75 3.42 3.88 -7.72
CA VAL A 75 4.28 3.47 -8.83
C VAL A 75 3.96 4.28 -10.08
N LYS A 76 2.68 4.41 -10.43
CA LYS A 76 2.25 5.20 -11.59
C LYS A 76 2.69 6.66 -11.49
N ASN A 77 2.43 7.29 -10.34
CA ASN A 77 2.60 8.74 -10.19
C ASN A 77 4.05 9.15 -9.90
N HIS A 78 4.83 8.31 -9.21
CA HIS A 78 6.14 8.69 -8.70
C HIS A 78 7.31 7.90 -9.31
N ILE A 79 7.04 6.82 -10.05
CA ILE A 79 8.10 6.02 -10.70
C ILE A 79 7.90 6.03 -12.22
N ILE A 80 6.74 5.58 -12.71
CA ILE A 80 6.48 5.49 -14.16
C ILE A 80 6.39 6.87 -14.79
N LYS A 81 5.73 7.83 -14.14
CA LYS A 81 5.56 9.18 -14.71
C LYS A 81 6.90 9.88 -14.97
N PRO A 82 7.88 9.88 -14.05
CA PRO A 82 9.18 10.53 -14.29
C PRO A 82 10.18 9.67 -15.07
N LEU A 83 10.19 8.34 -14.93
CA LEU A 83 11.25 7.47 -15.45
C LEU A 83 10.76 6.39 -16.42
N GLY A 84 9.45 6.30 -16.67
CA GLY A 84 8.83 5.16 -17.33
C GLY A 84 9.39 4.78 -18.70
N ASP A 85 9.86 5.76 -19.46
CA ASP A 85 10.34 5.57 -20.82
C ASP A 85 11.86 5.29 -20.86
N MET A 86 12.57 5.43 -19.73
CA MET A 86 13.99 5.07 -19.62
C MET A 86 14.14 3.54 -19.54
N LYS A 87 15.26 3.03 -20.04
CA LYS A 87 15.63 1.63 -19.85
C LYS A 87 16.11 1.40 -18.41
N MET A 88 15.72 0.26 -17.80
CA MET A 88 16.10 -0.08 -16.42
C MET A 88 17.60 -0.01 -16.17
N GLY A 89 18.41 -0.46 -17.15
CA GLY A 89 19.88 -0.45 -17.04
C GLY A 89 20.52 0.94 -17.17
N ASP A 90 19.78 1.94 -17.69
CA ASP A 90 20.28 3.29 -17.90
C ASP A 90 19.92 4.24 -16.75
N VAL A 91 19.04 3.81 -15.83
CA VAL A 91 18.63 4.63 -14.69
C VAL A 91 19.78 4.78 -13.71
N THR A 92 20.16 6.01 -13.42
CA THR A 92 21.19 6.36 -12.45
C THR A 92 20.60 6.72 -11.09
N ALA A 93 21.45 6.78 -10.08
CA ALA A 93 21.05 7.25 -8.75
C ALA A 93 20.55 8.71 -8.77
N ASP A 94 21.09 9.54 -9.67
CA ASP A 94 20.70 10.95 -9.77
C ASP A 94 19.34 11.10 -10.46
N ASP A 95 19.01 10.26 -11.45
CA ASP A 95 17.68 10.22 -12.05
C ASP A 95 16.61 9.92 -11.00
N ILE A 96 16.89 8.94 -10.13
CA ILE A 96 15.97 8.60 -9.03
C ILE A 96 15.85 9.74 -8.02
N ARG A 97 16.96 10.38 -7.64
CA ARG A 97 16.95 11.54 -6.73
C ARG A 97 16.11 12.69 -7.28
N LEU A 98 16.25 12.99 -8.57
CA LEU A 98 15.44 14.01 -9.25
C LEU A 98 13.96 13.61 -9.33
N ALA A 99 13.69 12.36 -9.66
CA ALA A 99 12.33 11.83 -9.77
C ALA A 99 11.55 11.84 -8.44
N ILE A 100 12.24 11.75 -7.30
CA ILE A 100 11.64 11.76 -5.96
C ILE A 100 11.34 13.17 -5.45
N ILE A 101 11.95 14.23 -5.98
CA ILE A 101 11.74 15.61 -5.51
C ILE A 101 10.26 16.00 -5.36
N PRO A 102 9.34 15.69 -6.30
CA PRO A 102 7.93 16.01 -6.12
C PRO A 102 7.29 15.32 -4.90
N ALA A 103 7.74 14.10 -4.57
CA ALA A 103 7.25 13.37 -3.42
C ALA A 103 7.69 13.97 -2.08
N SER A 104 8.81 14.73 -2.05
CA SER A 104 9.28 15.41 -0.84
C SER A 104 8.36 16.54 -0.37
N LYS A 105 7.46 17.01 -1.23
CA LYS A 105 6.42 18.01 -0.89
C LYS A 105 5.16 17.38 -0.29
N LEU A 106 5.07 16.05 -0.32
CA LEU A 106 3.97 15.28 0.27
C LEU A 106 4.29 14.92 1.73
N SER A 107 3.37 14.22 2.40
CA SER A 107 3.64 13.78 3.77
C SER A 107 4.88 12.87 3.85
N SER A 108 5.60 12.91 4.97
CA SER A 108 6.78 12.05 5.21
C SER A 108 6.45 10.57 5.08
N SER A 109 5.22 10.15 5.40
CA SER A 109 4.76 8.76 5.19
C SER A 109 4.70 8.39 3.71
N VAL A 110 4.18 9.26 2.85
CA VAL A 110 4.13 9.04 1.40
C VAL A 110 5.55 9.04 0.83
N PHE A 111 6.39 10.00 1.22
CA PHE A 111 7.79 10.06 0.81
C PHE A 111 8.55 8.77 1.14
N LYS A 112 8.45 8.29 2.39
CA LYS A 112 9.06 7.02 2.84
C LYS A 112 8.55 5.84 2.01
N SER A 113 7.24 5.78 1.77
CA SER A 113 6.60 4.71 0.99
C SER A 113 7.09 4.68 -0.46
N VAL A 114 7.25 5.84 -1.11
CA VAL A 114 7.80 5.95 -2.47
C VAL A 114 9.25 5.49 -2.52
N ASN A 115 10.08 5.90 -1.56
CA ASN A 115 11.47 5.42 -1.45
C ASN A 115 11.57 3.89 -1.31
N VAL A 116 10.70 3.30 -0.48
CA VAL A 116 10.62 1.83 -0.31
C VAL A 116 10.25 1.16 -1.63
N LEU A 117 9.31 1.72 -2.40
CA LEU A 117 8.92 1.16 -3.69
C LEU A 117 10.05 1.21 -4.72
N TYR A 118 10.79 2.31 -4.81
CA TYR A 118 12.00 2.37 -5.63
C TYR A 118 12.97 1.24 -5.28
N LYS A 119 13.31 1.10 -3.99
CA LYS A 119 14.21 0.04 -3.52
C LYS A 119 13.68 -1.35 -3.88
N CYS A 120 12.40 -1.63 -3.62
CA CYS A 120 11.81 -2.94 -3.91
C CYS A 120 11.84 -3.28 -5.41
N ILE A 121 11.57 -2.32 -6.29
CA ILE A 121 11.52 -2.53 -7.74
C ILE A 121 12.94 -2.74 -8.30
N PHE A 122 13.89 -1.87 -7.98
CA PHE A 122 15.26 -1.96 -8.50
C PHE A 122 16.02 -3.14 -7.89
N HIS A 123 15.82 -3.44 -6.61
CA HIS A 123 16.38 -4.64 -5.99
C HIS A 123 15.84 -5.93 -6.66
N SER A 124 14.54 -6.01 -6.92
CA SER A 124 13.95 -7.13 -7.68
C SER A 124 14.51 -7.24 -9.10
N ALA A 125 14.82 -6.10 -9.75
CA ALA A 125 15.45 -6.09 -11.06
C ALA A 125 16.89 -6.61 -11.01
N LEU A 126 17.63 -6.28 -9.96
CA LEU A 126 18.98 -6.79 -9.71
C LEU A 126 18.97 -8.30 -9.45
N GLU A 127 18.09 -8.78 -8.54
CA GLU A 127 17.93 -10.22 -8.26
C GLU A 127 17.55 -11.02 -9.51
N SER A 128 16.71 -10.44 -10.37
CA SER A 128 16.30 -11.05 -11.64
C SER A 128 17.34 -10.89 -12.76
N LYS A 129 18.52 -10.32 -12.47
CA LYS A 129 19.58 -10.06 -13.45
C LYS A 129 19.11 -9.22 -14.66
N VAL A 130 18.16 -8.33 -14.45
CA VAL A 130 17.71 -7.36 -15.46
C VAL A 130 18.64 -6.14 -15.48
N ILE A 131 19.22 -5.80 -14.33
CA ILE A 131 20.25 -4.78 -14.16
C ILE A 131 21.45 -5.36 -13.41
N ASP A 132 22.63 -4.82 -13.61
CA ASP A 132 23.87 -5.29 -12.98
C ASP A 132 24.19 -4.54 -11.69
N LYS A 133 23.62 -3.35 -11.51
CA LYS A 133 23.82 -2.49 -10.33
C LYS A 133 22.49 -1.92 -9.87
N ASP A 134 22.28 -1.86 -8.55
CA ASP A 134 21.12 -1.22 -7.95
C ASP A 134 21.39 0.28 -7.73
N PRO A 135 20.72 1.20 -8.47
CA PRO A 135 20.91 2.63 -8.31
C PRO A 135 20.30 3.18 -7.00
N THR A 136 19.56 2.35 -6.25
CA THR A 136 18.88 2.78 -5.01
C THR A 136 19.69 2.52 -3.74
N ILE A 137 20.91 1.96 -3.82
CA ILE A 137 21.72 1.59 -2.65
C ILE A 137 21.89 2.76 -1.67
N TYR A 138 22.13 3.97 -2.18
CA TYR A 138 22.35 5.18 -1.38
C TYR A 138 21.07 6.02 -1.20
N LEU A 139 19.91 5.51 -1.57
CA LEU A 139 18.66 6.22 -1.41
C LEU A 139 18.22 6.15 0.08
N SER A 140 18.23 7.30 0.74
CA SER A 140 17.72 7.39 2.12
C SER A 140 16.23 7.70 2.14
N PRO A 141 15.40 6.93 2.85
CA PRO A 141 13.99 7.25 3.08
C PRO A 141 13.82 8.32 4.17
N GLU A 142 14.89 8.74 4.82
CA GLU A 142 14.86 9.70 5.92
C GLU A 142 15.09 11.14 5.43
N GLY A 143 14.56 12.10 6.17
CA GLY A 143 14.81 13.52 5.94
C GLY A 143 13.95 14.19 4.86
N GLY A 144 13.01 13.48 4.23
CA GLY A 144 12.10 14.06 3.23
C GLY A 144 10.62 13.96 3.57
N GLY A 145 9.83 14.78 2.89
CA GLY A 145 8.39 14.88 3.10
C GLY A 145 8.02 15.83 4.24
N VAL A 146 6.80 16.34 4.18
CA VAL A 146 6.24 17.22 5.23
C VAL A 146 5.98 16.38 6.48
N PRO A 147 6.56 16.72 7.64
CA PRO A 147 6.32 16.02 8.89
C PRO A 147 4.84 16.02 9.24
N GLN A 148 4.33 14.92 9.76
CA GLN A 148 2.99 14.88 10.30
C GLN A 148 3.00 15.66 11.62
N LYS A 149 1.98 16.50 11.82
CA LYS A 149 1.76 17.16 13.13
C LYS A 149 1.53 16.09 14.19
N ASP A 150 2.12 16.28 15.37
CA ASP A 150 1.88 15.41 16.52
C ASP A 150 0.39 15.43 16.87
N ARG A 151 -0.17 14.25 17.01
CA ARG A 151 -1.55 14.10 17.48
C ARG A 151 -1.52 14.10 19.00
N ILE A 152 -2.05 15.14 19.59
CA ILE A 152 -2.19 15.26 21.04
C ILE A 152 -3.50 14.54 21.42
N PRO A 153 -3.47 13.60 22.39
CA PRO A 153 -4.70 13.01 22.90
C PRO A 153 -5.63 14.08 23.50
N LEU A 154 -6.92 13.82 23.47
CA LEU A 154 -7.89 14.68 24.15
C LEU A 154 -7.65 14.65 25.66
N THR A 155 -7.78 15.79 26.33
CA THR A 155 -7.82 15.87 27.78
C THR A 155 -9.17 15.35 28.30
N ASP A 156 -9.24 14.97 29.58
CA ASP A 156 -10.49 14.48 30.18
C ASP A 156 -11.61 15.52 30.06
N GLU A 157 -11.31 16.80 30.23
CA GLU A 157 -12.28 17.90 30.04
C GLU A 157 -12.79 17.96 28.58
N GLN A 158 -11.91 17.78 27.60
CA GLN A 158 -12.30 17.73 26.19
C GLN A 158 -13.14 16.50 25.86
N VAL A 159 -12.82 15.37 26.48
CA VAL A 159 -13.64 14.13 26.36
C VAL A 159 -15.04 14.39 26.89
N GLU A 160 -15.18 14.94 28.09
CA GLU A 160 -16.51 15.23 28.65
C GLU A 160 -17.32 16.21 27.79
N LYS A 161 -16.69 17.29 27.31
CA LYS A 161 -17.33 18.23 26.38
C LYS A 161 -17.79 17.54 25.08
N LEU A 162 -16.95 16.66 24.52
CA LEU A 162 -17.28 15.89 23.31
C LEU A 162 -18.48 14.98 23.56
N LEU A 163 -18.51 14.25 24.67
CA LEU A 163 -19.61 13.35 25.02
C LEU A 163 -20.90 14.11 25.27
N GLN A 164 -20.85 15.26 25.95
CA GLN A 164 -22.02 16.12 26.15
C GLN A 164 -22.55 16.65 24.81
N ALA A 165 -21.66 17.12 23.93
CA ALA A 165 -22.05 17.66 22.63
C ALA A 165 -22.62 16.61 21.67
N THR A 166 -22.27 15.35 21.83
CA THR A 166 -22.74 14.24 20.97
C THR A 166 -23.90 13.45 21.58
N LYS A 167 -24.22 13.64 22.85
CA LYS A 167 -25.28 12.91 23.55
C LYS A 167 -26.64 13.08 22.85
N GLY A 168 -27.30 11.98 22.56
CA GLY A 168 -28.58 11.95 21.82
C GLY A 168 -28.43 12.14 20.31
N LEU A 169 -27.22 12.30 19.80
CA LEU A 169 -26.95 12.38 18.36
C LEU A 169 -26.41 11.05 17.82
N PRO A 170 -26.56 10.74 16.50
CA PRO A 170 -26.08 9.51 15.90
C PRO A 170 -24.60 9.17 16.15
N PRO A 171 -23.65 10.12 16.22
CA PRO A 171 -22.25 9.79 16.47
C PRO A 171 -21.90 9.43 17.92
N TYR A 172 -22.82 9.60 18.88
CA TYR A 172 -22.52 9.40 20.31
C TYR A 172 -21.94 8.01 20.60
N LEU A 173 -22.65 6.95 20.17
CA LEU A 173 -22.21 5.59 20.42
C LEU A 173 -20.91 5.25 19.69
N PHE A 174 -20.69 5.81 18.50
CA PHE A 174 -19.43 5.68 17.78
C PHE A 174 -18.24 6.28 18.57
N VAL A 175 -18.46 7.47 19.15
CA VAL A 175 -17.46 8.13 20.00
C VAL A 175 -17.19 7.33 21.26
N MET A 176 -18.25 6.82 21.92
CA MET A 176 -18.16 5.97 23.12
C MET A 176 -17.33 4.72 22.87
N LEU A 177 -17.58 4.00 21.77
CA LEU A 177 -16.83 2.80 21.39
C LEU A 177 -15.36 3.10 21.10
N GLY A 178 -15.08 4.24 20.44
CA GLY A 178 -13.70 4.69 20.20
C GLY A 178 -12.95 5.04 21.48
N LEU A 179 -13.57 5.77 22.40
CA LEU A 179 -12.96 6.23 23.64
C LEU A 179 -12.78 5.11 24.67
N TYR A 180 -13.83 4.33 24.94
CA TYR A 180 -13.85 3.39 26.06
C TYR A 180 -13.44 1.96 25.69
N ALA A 181 -13.62 1.54 24.43
CA ALA A 181 -13.19 0.23 23.96
C ALA A 181 -11.95 0.29 23.05
N GLY A 182 -11.46 1.48 22.68
CA GLY A 182 -10.31 1.64 21.83
C GLY A 182 -10.44 0.98 20.45
N LEU A 183 -11.67 0.90 19.93
CA LEU A 183 -11.95 0.30 18.64
C LEU A 183 -11.47 1.19 17.52
N ARG A 184 -10.91 0.56 16.46
CA ARG A 184 -10.63 1.27 15.21
C ARG A 184 -11.94 1.60 14.49
N ARG A 185 -11.95 2.66 13.71
CA ARG A 185 -13.11 3.08 12.92
C ARG A 185 -13.74 1.93 12.14
N GLU A 186 -12.95 1.15 11.45
CA GLU A 186 -13.40 0.00 10.64
C GLU A 186 -13.97 -1.14 11.52
N GLU A 187 -13.47 -1.29 12.74
CA GLU A 187 -13.98 -2.25 13.72
C GLU A 187 -15.33 -1.81 14.27
N ILE A 188 -15.50 -0.50 14.57
CA ILE A 188 -16.78 0.07 15.03
C ILE A 188 -17.86 -0.10 13.96
N LEU A 189 -17.57 0.24 12.71
CA LEU A 189 -18.52 0.16 11.60
C LEU A 189 -18.93 -1.28 11.24
N ALA A 190 -18.09 -2.26 11.58
CA ALA A 190 -18.38 -3.68 11.38
C ALA A 190 -18.97 -4.38 12.60
N LEU A 191 -19.09 -3.66 13.74
CA LEU A 191 -19.54 -4.27 14.98
C LEU A 191 -21.03 -4.64 14.88
N LYS A 192 -21.34 -5.91 15.14
CA LYS A 192 -22.70 -6.43 15.23
C LYS A 192 -23.07 -6.74 16.66
N TRP A 193 -24.36 -6.74 16.93
CA TRP A 193 -24.89 -7.09 18.25
C TRP A 193 -24.61 -8.54 18.66
N ASP A 194 -24.40 -9.45 17.72
CA ASP A 194 -23.98 -10.84 17.99
C ASP A 194 -22.60 -10.98 18.65
N SER A 195 -21.81 -9.92 18.59
CA SER A 195 -20.46 -9.84 19.15
C SER A 195 -20.39 -8.97 20.41
N VAL A 196 -21.55 -8.57 20.97
CA VAL A 196 -21.65 -7.72 22.16
C VAL A 196 -22.47 -8.46 23.25
N TYR A 197 -21.81 -8.80 24.33
CA TYR A 197 -22.33 -9.60 25.42
C TYR A 197 -22.60 -8.70 26.63
N LEU A 198 -23.87 -8.26 26.79
CA LEU A 198 -24.29 -7.25 27.78
C LEU A 198 -24.75 -7.84 29.11
N ASP A 199 -25.30 -9.06 29.09
CA ASP A 199 -26.06 -9.66 30.20
C ASP A 199 -25.22 -10.72 30.94
N LEU A 200 -23.92 -10.56 30.98
CA LEU A 200 -22.99 -11.43 31.69
C LEU A 200 -22.48 -10.73 32.95
N ASP A 201 -22.00 -11.51 33.93
CA ASP A 201 -21.36 -10.99 35.14
C ASP A 201 -20.12 -10.11 34.80
N ALA A 202 -19.41 -10.45 33.72
CA ALA A 202 -18.32 -9.69 33.16
C ALA A 202 -18.64 -9.34 31.69
N PRO A 203 -19.38 -8.24 31.42
CA PRO A 203 -19.76 -7.85 30.07
C PRO A 203 -18.56 -7.52 29.20
N TYR A 204 -18.59 -7.97 27.95
CA TYR A 204 -17.51 -7.71 26.97
C TYR A 204 -18.06 -7.64 25.55
N LEU A 205 -17.24 -7.14 24.64
CA LEU A 205 -17.44 -7.25 23.19
C LEU A 205 -16.26 -7.97 22.53
N THR A 206 -16.51 -8.59 21.37
CA THR A 206 -15.48 -9.27 20.59
C THR A 206 -15.28 -8.57 19.25
N VAL A 207 -14.04 -8.22 18.96
CA VAL A 207 -13.63 -7.70 17.64
C VAL A 207 -13.29 -8.90 16.76
N CYS A 208 -14.14 -9.17 15.77
CA CYS A 208 -13.96 -10.29 14.84
C CYS A 208 -14.21 -9.91 13.37
N ARG A 209 -14.62 -8.68 13.11
CA ARG A 209 -14.93 -8.14 11.78
C ARG A 209 -14.28 -6.78 11.58
N ALA A 210 -14.06 -6.41 10.32
CA ALA A 210 -13.66 -5.06 9.94
C ALA A 210 -14.44 -4.59 8.72
N TRP A 211 -14.83 -3.33 8.71
CA TRP A 211 -15.49 -2.67 7.60
C TRP A 211 -14.45 -2.26 6.55
N HIS A 212 -14.79 -2.38 5.27
CA HIS A 212 -13.98 -1.93 4.15
C HIS A 212 -14.87 -1.35 3.05
N THR A 213 -14.28 -0.57 2.14
CA THR A 213 -14.98 -0.08 0.95
C THR A 213 -14.41 -0.72 -0.30
N GLU A 214 -15.27 -1.37 -1.08
CA GLU A 214 -14.96 -1.82 -2.43
C GLU A 214 -15.93 -1.16 -3.41
N ASN A 215 -15.41 -0.46 -4.42
CA ASN A 215 -16.20 0.25 -5.42
C ASN A 215 -17.29 1.16 -4.80
N ASN A 216 -16.92 1.91 -3.76
CA ASN A 216 -17.81 2.77 -2.98
C ASN A 216 -18.96 2.04 -2.25
N ARG A 217 -18.87 0.73 -2.07
CA ARG A 217 -19.84 -0.07 -1.30
C ARG A 217 -19.19 -0.62 -0.03
N PRO A 218 -19.93 -0.69 1.09
CA PRO A 218 -19.43 -1.28 2.30
C PRO A 218 -19.28 -2.80 2.14
N VAL A 219 -18.13 -3.32 2.55
CA VAL A 219 -17.84 -4.76 2.61
C VAL A 219 -17.40 -5.09 4.02
N ILE A 220 -17.97 -6.13 4.60
CA ILE A 220 -17.58 -6.60 5.93
C ILE A 220 -16.62 -7.77 5.79
N LEU A 221 -15.38 -7.55 6.21
CA LEU A 221 -14.35 -8.57 6.23
C LEU A 221 -14.43 -9.36 7.53
N THR A 222 -14.55 -10.68 7.42
CA THR A 222 -14.49 -11.63 8.53
C THR A 222 -13.07 -12.13 8.80
N GLU A 223 -12.16 -11.96 7.84
CA GLU A 223 -10.74 -12.23 7.99
C GLU A 223 -9.98 -10.95 8.36
N LEU A 224 -9.59 -10.85 9.60
CA LEU A 224 -8.78 -9.73 10.08
C LEU A 224 -7.33 -9.87 9.62
N LYS A 225 -6.59 -8.74 9.60
CA LYS A 225 -5.21 -8.68 9.10
C LYS A 225 -4.24 -9.62 9.84
N THR A 226 -4.48 -9.86 11.14
CA THR A 226 -3.67 -10.74 11.99
C THR A 226 -4.57 -11.46 12.98
N ASN A 227 -4.14 -12.62 13.48
CA ASN A 227 -4.87 -13.34 14.54
C ASN A 227 -5.00 -12.50 15.83
N ALA A 228 -3.99 -11.68 16.17
CA ALA A 228 -4.02 -10.77 17.30
C ALA A 228 -5.05 -9.63 17.17
N ALA A 229 -5.61 -9.42 15.97
CA ALA A 229 -6.68 -8.44 15.79
C ALA A 229 -8.03 -8.96 16.33
N LYS A 230 -8.23 -10.28 16.43
CA LYS A 230 -9.36 -10.89 17.13
C LYS A 230 -9.10 -10.77 18.64
N ARG A 231 -9.97 -10.04 19.33
CA ARG A 231 -9.81 -9.79 20.76
C ARG A 231 -11.15 -9.54 21.42
N SER A 232 -11.23 -9.89 22.70
CA SER A 232 -12.36 -9.51 23.56
C SER A 232 -11.95 -8.31 24.42
N ILE A 233 -12.86 -7.38 24.60
CA ILE A 233 -12.65 -6.13 25.33
C ILE A 233 -13.73 -6.03 26.38
N PRO A 234 -13.38 -5.94 27.70
CA PRO A 234 -14.35 -5.74 28.76
C PRO A 234 -15.07 -4.38 28.57
N LEU A 235 -16.32 -4.32 28.95
CA LEU A 235 -17.12 -3.10 28.83
C LEU A 235 -17.08 -2.31 30.14
N PRO A 236 -16.48 -1.10 30.15
CA PRO A 236 -16.60 -0.20 31.31
C PRO A 236 -18.07 0.19 31.56
N PRO A 237 -18.49 0.47 32.80
CA PRO A 237 -19.90 0.71 33.17
C PRO A 237 -20.58 1.76 32.28
N ARG A 238 -19.90 2.87 32.01
CA ARG A 238 -20.43 3.97 31.18
C ARG A 238 -20.71 3.55 29.73
N LEU A 239 -19.85 2.72 29.14
CA LEU A 239 -20.06 2.18 27.79
C LEU A 239 -21.15 1.10 27.79
N LEU A 240 -21.20 0.27 28.83
CA LEU A 240 -22.22 -0.76 29.00
C LEU A 240 -23.63 -0.16 29.03
N GLU A 241 -23.84 0.90 29.82
CA GLU A 241 -25.12 1.62 29.89
C GLU A 241 -25.53 2.16 28.52
N ALA A 242 -24.63 2.85 27.83
CA ALA A 242 -24.86 3.39 26.48
C ALA A 242 -25.19 2.30 25.45
N LEU A 243 -24.54 1.13 25.54
CA LEU A 243 -24.83 -0.02 24.67
C LEU A 243 -26.18 -0.67 24.98
N LYS A 244 -26.59 -0.78 26.25
CA LYS A 244 -27.90 -1.28 26.64
C LYS A 244 -29.01 -0.39 26.10
N GLU A 245 -28.93 0.92 26.35
CA GLU A 245 -29.85 1.92 25.81
C GLU A 245 -30.00 1.84 24.29
N ALA A 246 -28.85 1.78 23.60
CA ALA A 246 -28.83 1.66 22.13
C ALA A 246 -29.42 0.34 21.63
N LYS A 247 -29.24 -0.76 22.37
CA LYS A 247 -29.76 -2.08 22.00
C LYS A 247 -31.28 -2.11 22.06
N GLU A 248 -31.89 -1.47 23.05
CA GLU A 248 -33.35 -1.43 23.21
C GLU A 248 -34.05 -0.75 22.02
N SER A 249 -33.41 0.26 21.43
CA SER A 249 -33.96 1.00 20.30
C SER A 249 -33.48 0.48 18.93
N SER A 250 -32.57 -0.49 18.90
CA SER A 250 -31.94 -0.95 17.64
C SER A 250 -32.85 -1.95 16.90
N THR A 251 -33.06 -1.70 15.62
CA THR A 251 -33.73 -2.62 14.68
C THR A 251 -32.74 -3.27 13.69
N SER A 252 -31.45 -2.96 13.81
CA SER A 252 -30.39 -3.46 12.94
C SER A 252 -29.55 -4.53 13.61
N ASP A 253 -28.96 -5.42 12.82
CA ASP A 253 -27.89 -6.31 13.29
C ASP A 253 -26.62 -5.55 13.71
N TYR A 254 -26.38 -4.37 13.13
CA TYR A 254 -25.20 -3.56 13.40
C TYR A 254 -25.42 -2.62 14.57
N VAL A 255 -24.38 -2.46 15.40
CA VAL A 255 -24.38 -1.51 16.51
C VAL A 255 -24.44 -0.07 15.99
N ILE A 256 -23.76 0.19 14.89
CA ILE A 256 -23.83 1.47 14.16
C ILE A 256 -24.36 1.19 12.75
N ALA A 257 -25.53 1.71 12.46
CA ALA A 257 -26.20 1.48 11.19
C ALA A 257 -26.75 2.80 10.59
N ASN A 258 -27.03 2.78 9.29
CA ASN A 258 -27.81 3.80 8.63
C ASN A 258 -29.32 3.63 8.92
N LYS A 259 -30.16 4.50 8.34
CA LYS A 259 -31.63 4.45 8.53
C LYS A 259 -32.27 3.16 8.01
N ASP A 260 -31.61 2.47 7.08
CA ASP A 260 -32.08 1.22 6.47
C ASP A 260 -31.52 -0.01 7.22
N GLY A 261 -30.88 0.17 8.36
CA GLY A 261 -30.27 -0.88 9.16
C GLY A 261 -28.99 -1.48 8.56
N GLN A 262 -28.41 -0.85 7.55
CA GLN A 262 -27.21 -1.30 6.87
C GLN A 262 -25.96 -0.60 7.41
N PRO A 263 -24.75 -1.15 7.18
CA PRO A 263 -23.50 -0.48 7.55
C PRO A 263 -23.39 0.93 6.93
N LEU A 264 -22.84 1.87 7.69
CA LEU A 264 -22.56 3.21 7.16
C LEU A 264 -21.61 3.15 5.98
N THR A 265 -21.84 4.02 5.00
CA THR A 265 -20.92 4.26 3.87
C THR A 265 -20.20 5.59 4.05
N TYR A 266 -19.03 5.75 3.43
CA TYR A 266 -18.46 7.09 3.24
C TYR A 266 -19.21 7.75 2.08
N THR A 267 -19.90 8.81 2.36
CA THR A 267 -20.41 9.75 1.37
C THR A 267 -19.51 10.97 1.37
#